data_22e665c75f53c49ecdf0a09236a50673
#
_entry.id   22e665c75f53c49ecdf0a09236a50673
#
_cell.length_a   1.000
_cell.length_b   1.000
_cell.length_c   1.000
_cell.angle_alpha   90.00
_cell.angle_beta   90.00
_cell.angle_gamma   90.00
#
_symmetry.space_group_name_H-M   'P 1'
#
loop_
_entity.id
_entity.type
_entity.pdbx_description
1 polymer ?
#
loop_
_entity_poly.entity_id
_entity_poly.type
_entity_poly.pdbx_seq_one_letter_code
_entity_poly.pdbx_strand_id
1 'polypeptide(L)' 'MSDTNAKLRGWMAENKMSYATFAAEIGMPYDTFKVKMLGKTDWKLSEVIKILRYTGRAFEELF' A
#
# COMPACT_ATOMS: atom_id res chain seq x y z
N MET A 1 -19.76 3.94 -2.66
CA MET A 1 -18.78 3.13 -1.92
C MET A 1 -17.42 3.75 -2.04
N SER A 2 -16.74 3.92 -0.93
CA SER A 2 -15.41 4.53 -0.99
C SER A 2 -14.42 3.56 -1.63
N ASP A 3 -13.48 4.11 -2.36
CA ASP A 3 -12.43 3.33 -3.00
C ASP A 3 -11.35 3.01 -1.97
N THR A 4 -11.33 1.77 -1.50
CA THR A 4 -10.36 1.31 -0.52
C THR A 4 -8.95 1.51 -1.04
N ASN A 5 -8.10 2.13 -0.23
CA ASN A 5 -6.70 2.37 -0.57
C ASN A 5 -6.49 3.30 -1.77
N ALA A 6 -7.47 4.16 -2.07
CA ALA A 6 -7.35 5.10 -3.19
C ALA A 6 -6.14 6.03 -3.03
N LYS A 7 -5.89 6.50 -1.82
CA LYS A 7 -4.76 7.41 -1.56
C LYS A 7 -3.43 6.71 -1.80
N LEU A 8 -3.30 5.47 -1.35
CA LEU A 8 -2.08 4.70 -1.55
C LEU A 8 -1.88 4.41 -3.04
N ARG A 9 -2.95 4.03 -3.75
CA ARG A 9 -2.87 3.83 -5.20
C ARG A 9 -2.44 5.10 -5.91
N GLY A 10 -2.97 6.24 -5.48
CA GLY A 10 -2.59 7.53 -6.06
C GLY A 10 -1.09 7.80 -5.88
N TRP A 11 -0.57 7.55 -4.68
CA TRP A 11 0.86 7.72 -4.44
C TRP A 11 1.70 6.81 -5.34
N MET A 12 1.27 5.55 -5.48
CA MET A 12 1.97 4.59 -6.34
C MET A 12 1.97 5.05 -7.80
N ALA A 13 0.82 5.55 -8.27
CA ALA A 13 0.71 6.05 -9.64
C ALA A 13 1.62 7.26 -9.87
N GLU A 14 1.66 8.18 -8.91
CA GLU A 14 2.53 9.35 -9.01
C GLU A 14 4.01 8.96 -9.08
N ASN A 15 4.38 7.87 -8.42
CA ASN A 15 5.76 7.39 -8.39
C ASN A 15 6.00 6.28 -9.40
N LYS A 16 5.02 6.01 -10.28
CA LYS A 16 5.12 5.03 -11.37
C LYS A 16 5.51 3.65 -10.87
N MET A 17 4.91 3.24 -9.76
CA MET A 17 5.19 1.93 -9.16
C MET A 17 4.05 0.95 -9.40
N SER A 18 4.40 -0.27 -9.80
CA SER A 18 3.44 -1.37 -9.88
C SER A 18 3.25 -1.99 -8.50
N TYR A 19 2.18 -2.77 -8.34
CA TYR A 19 1.96 -3.53 -7.11
C TYR A 19 3.12 -4.47 -6.83
N ALA A 20 3.63 -5.13 -7.87
CA ALA A 20 4.74 -6.07 -7.70
C ALA A 20 6.00 -5.36 -7.18
N THR A 21 6.32 -4.20 -7.75
CA THR A 21 7.49 -3.43 -7.34
C THR A 21 7.32 -2.93 -5.90
N PHE A 22 6.16 -2.35 -5.59
CA PHE A 22 5.91 -1.82 -4.26
C PHE A 22 5.96 -2.94 -3.20
N ALA A 23 5.32 -4.07 -3.48
CA ALA A 23 5.34 -5.21 -2.57
C ALA A 23 6.76 -5.69 -2.30
N ALA A 24 7.58 -5.78 -3.34
CA ALA A 24 8.98 -6.18 -3.18
C ALA A 24 9.75 -5.20 -2.30
N GLU A 25 9.51 -3.90 -2.48
CA GLU A 25 10.22 -2.87 -1.70
C GLU A 25 9.89 -2.92 -0.21
N ILE A 26 8.65 -3.27 0.13
CA ILE A 26 8.25 -3.37 1.54
C ILE A 26 8.38 -4.80 2.08
N GLY A 27 8.92 -5.72 1.28
CA GLY A 27 9.17 -7.09 1.72
C GLY A 27 7.92 -7.93 1.89
N MET A 28 6.90 -7.71 1.08
CA MET A 28 5.63 -8.42 1.14
C MET A 28 5.39 -9.22 -0.14
N PRO A 29 4.86 -10.46 -0.02
CA PRO A 29 4.49 -11.22 -1.23
C PRO A 29 3.46 -10.46 -2.07
N TYR A 30 3.60 -10.55 -3.38
CA TYR A 30 2.71 -9.85 -4.30
C TYR A 30 1.23 -10.18 -4.07
N ASP A 31 0.92 -11.47 -3.94
CA ASP A 31 -0.48 -11.88 -3.78
C ASP A 31 -1.08 -11.34 -2.49
N THR A 32 -0.30 -11.33 -1.42
CA THR A 32 -0.73 -10.77 -0.13
C THR A 32 -0.99 -9.28 -0.27
N PHE A 33 -0.09 -8.56 -0.90
CA PHE A 33 -0.25 -7.12 -1.11
C PHE A 33 -1.48 -6.83 -1.96
N LYS A 34 -1.66 -7.59 -3.03
CA LYS A 34 -2.77 -7.40 -3.97
C LYS A 34 -4.14 -7.53 -3.28
N VAL A 35 -4.33 -8.58 -2.46
CA VAL A 35 -5.63 -8.78 -1.80
C VAL A 35 -5.91 -7.67 -0.79
N LYS A 36 -4.88 -7.13 -0.16
CA LYS A 36 -5.05 -6.01 0.75
C LYS A 36 -5.39 -4.72 0.00
N MET A 37 -4.76 -4.50 -1.14
CA MET A 37 -5.07 -3.34 -1.98
C MET A 37 -6.49 -3.40 -2.52
N LEU A 38 -7.01 -4.62 -2.75
CA LEU A 38 -8.39 -4.81 -3.20
C LEU A 38 -9.41 -4.71 -2.07
N GLY A 39 -8.93 -4.56 -0.83
CA GLY A 39 -9.82 -4.44 0.32
C GLY A 39 -10.40 -5.76 0.82
N LYS A 40 -9.87 -6.89 0.35
CA LYS A 40 -10.37 -8.21 0.77
C LYS A 40 -9.88 -8.61 2.16
N THR A 41 -8.70 -8.11 2.55
CA THR A 41 -8.16 -8.31 3.89
C THR A 41 -7.63 -6.98 4.42
N ASP A 42 -7.60 -6.85 5.74
CA ASP A 42 -7.14 -5.63 6.38
C ASP A 42 -5.62 -5.57 6.47
N TRP A 43 -5.11 -4.33 6.53
CA TRP A 43 -3.68 -4.10 6.76
C TRP A 43 -3.34 -4.39 8.22
N LYS A 44 -2.23 -5.09 8.44
CA LYS A 44 -1.68 -5.24 9.79
C LYS A 44 -0.89 -3.99 10.14
N LEU A 45 -0.81 -3.68 11.43
CA LEU A 45 -0.07 -2.50 11.88
C LEU A 45 1.38 -2.52 11.39
N SER A 46 2.05 -3.67 11.47
CA SER A 46 3.43 -3.80 11.00
C SER A 46 3.56 -3.49 9.52
N GLU A 47 2.55 -3.86 8.73
CA GLU A 47 2.54 -3.58 7.29
C GLU A 47 2.35 -2.09 7.01
N VAL A 48 1.43 -1.47 7.76
CA VAL A 48 1.21 -0.02 7.65
C VAL A 48 2.50 0.74 7.96
N ILE A 49 3.19 0.35 9.03
CA ILE A 49 4.44 1.00 9.42
C ILE A 49 5.49 0.88 8.30
N LYS A 50 5.62 -0.29 7.69
CA LYS A 50 6.55 -0.48 6.58
C LYS A 50 6.22 0.45 5.41
N ILE A 51 4.94 0.58 5.08
CA ILE A 51 4.49 1.44 4.00
C ILE A 51 4.81 2.91 4.32
N LEU A 52 4.51 3.35 5.53
CA LEU A 52 4.78 4.74 5.93
C LEU A 52 6.27 5.06 5.91
N ARG A 53 7.10 4.14 6.37
CA ARG A 53 8.55 4.32 6.35
C ARG A 53 9.10 4.39 4.93
N TYR A 54 8.60 3.53 4.07
CA TYR A 54 9.06 3.49 2.68
C TYR A 54 8.66 4.75 1.92
N THR A 55 7.42 5.20 2.10
CA THR A 55 6.90 6.36 1.36
C THR A 55 7.29 7.70 1.96
N GLY A 56 7.61 7.72 3.25
CA GLY A 56 7.87 8.96 3.97
C GLY A 56 6.62 9.79 4.22
N ARG A 57 5.43 9.20 4.09
CA ARG A 57 4.17 9.90 4.27
C ARG A 57 3.54 9.57 5.61
N ALA A 58 2.64 10.45 6.07
CA ALA A 58 1.89 10.21 7.28
C ALA A 58 0.73 9.25 6.99
N PHE A 59 0.22 8.61 8.05
CA PHE A 59 -0.86 7.64 7.91
C PHE A 59 -2.07 8.22 7.17
N GLU A 60 -2.52 9.40 7.54
CA GLU A 60 -3.71 10.01 6.95
C GLU A 60 -3.50 10.43 5.49
N GLU A 61 -2.26 10.46 5.03
CA GLU A 61 -1.99 10.78 3.63
C GLU A 61 -2.17 9.57 2.70
N LEU A 62 -2.08 8.35 3.26
CA LEU A 62 -2.13 7.12 2.47
C LEU A 62 -3.32 6.23 2.82
N PHE A 63 -3.91 6.41 3.97
CA PHE A 63 -5.01 5.60 4.46
C PHE A 63 -6.16 6.47 4.95
#